data_2960709c458214201f05f8161c922f0c
#
_entry.id   2960709c458214201f05f8161c922f0c
#
_cell.length_a   1.000
_cell.length_b   1.000
_cell.length_c   1.000
_cell.angle_alpha   90.00
_cell.angle_beta   90.00
_cell.angle_gamma   90.00
#
_symmetry.space_group_name_H-M   'P 1'
#
loop_
_entity.id
_entity.type
_entity.pdbx_description
1 polymer ?
#
loop_
_entity_poly.entity_id
_entity_poly.type
_entity_poly.pdbx_seq_one_letter_code
_entity_poly.pdbx_strand_id
1 'polypeptide(L)'
;MGSKNKIQRFKENKTFINLIQPNREKIIKKQFEFKGNWSLNYFKNNNPIVLELGCGKGEYTLYLSELNPKINYIGIDIKGARIWRGAKTAIEKGIKNVAFVRTQIELISSLFSNGEIDEIWITFPDPQIKYK
;
A
#
# COMPACT_ATOMS: atom_id res chain seq x y z
N MET A 1 -15.82 9.06 -13.98
CA MET A 1 -14.91 8.04 -14.51
C MET A 1 -15.70 6.82 -14.94
N GLY A 2 -15.57 6.44 -16.17
CA GLY A 2 -16.29 5.30 -16.68
C GLY A 2 -15.59 3.99 -16.42
N SER A 3 -16.30 2.89 -16.67
CA SER A 3 -15.76 1.54 -16.51
C SER A 3 -14.52 1.30 -17.39
N LYS A 4 -14.46 1.97 -18.53
CA LYS A 4 -13.31 1.84 -19.44
C LYS A 4 -12.02 2.31 -18.77
N ASN A 5 -12.05 3.44 -18.07
CA ASN A 5 -10.88 3.94 -17.34
C ASN A 5 -10.52 3.02 -16.18
N LYS A 6 -11.52 2.46 -15.53
CA LYS A 6 -11.32 1.55 -14.42
C LYS A 6 -10.61 0.28 -14.89
N ILE A 7 -11.02 -0.26 -16.04
CA ILE A 7 -10.37 -1.44 -16.62
C ILE A 7 -8.93 -1.14 -16.97
N GLN A 8 -8.67 0.04 -17.54
CA GLN A 8 -7.31 0.42 -17.89
C GLN A 8 -6.43 0.54 -16.66
N ARG A 9 -6.95 1.11 -15.57
CA ARG A 9 -6.21 1.23 -14.32
C ARG A 9 -5.89 -0.14 -13.73
N PHE A 10 -6.83 -1.08 -13.79
CA PHE A 10 -6.57 -2.43 -13.31
C PHE A 10 -5.48 -3.12 -14.11
N LYS A 11 -5.43 -2.88 -15.42
CA LYS A 11 -4.37 -3.44 -16.24
C LYS A 11 -3.01 -2.84 -15.88
N GLU A 12 -2.96 -1.54 -15.67
CA GLU A 12 -1.71 -0.86 -15.30
C GLU A 12 -1.22 -1.30 -13.93
N ASN A 13 -2.15 -1.53 -12.99
CA ASN A 13 -1.77 -1.98 -11.65
C ASN A 13 -0.92 -3.24 -11.68
N LYS A 14 -1.14 -4.11 -12.64
CA LYS A 14 -0.37 -5.35 -12.74
C LYS A 14 1.07 -5.11 -13.16
N THR A 15 1.36 -3.95 -13.70
CA THR A 15 2.70 -3.61 -14.18
C THR A 15 3.51 -2.80 -13.20
N PHE A 16 2.87 -2.25 -12.15
CA PHE A 16 3.54 -1.36 -11.21
C PHE A 16 4.32 -2.16 -10.18
N ILE A 17 5.63 -1.96 -10.15
CA ILE A 17 6.49 -2.67 -9.21
C ILE A 17 6.20 -2.27 -7.76
N ASN A 18 5.68 -1.09 -7.54
CA ASN A 18 5.39 -0.57 -6.21
C ASN A 18 3.96 -0.82 -5.75
N LEU A 19 3.18 -1.53 -6.54
CA LEU A 19 1.81 -1.91 -6.14
C LEU A 19 1.74 -3.42 -6.04
N ILE A 20 1.67 -3.90 -4.81
CA ILE A 20 1.62 -5.33 -4.54
C ILE A 20 0.15 -5.73 -4.39
N GLN A 21 -0.25 -6.73 -5.16
CA GLN A 21 -1.60 -7.28 -5.09
C GLN A 21 -1.48 -8.74 -4.66
N PRO A 22 -1.47 -9.01 -3.35
CA PRO A 22 -1.19 -10.36 -2.84
C PRO A 22 -2.20 -11.36 -3.34
N ASN A 23 -1.72 -12.52 -3.72
CA ASN A 23 -2.57 -13.63 -4.09
C ASN A 23 -3.22 -14.20 -2.83
N ARG A 24 -4.56 -14.23 -2.81
CA ARG A 24 -5.27 -14.68 -1.62
C ARG A 24 -4.88 -16.12 -1.22
N GLU A 25 -4.65 -16.98 -2.20
CA GLU A 25 -4.26 -18.34 -1.92
C GLU A 25 -2.90 -18.40 -1.24
N LYS A 26 -1.95 -17.60 -1.68
CA LYS A 26 -0.64 -17.53 -1.03
C LYS A 26 -0.75 -17.00 0.38
N ILE A 27 -1.63 -16.03 0.61
CA ILE A 27 -1.85 -15.49 1.94
C ILE A 27 -2.39 -16.58 2.87
N ILE A 28 -3.39 -17.33 2.40
CA ILE A 28 -3.98 -18.41 3.19
C ILE A 28 -2.96 -19.48 3.52
N LYS A 29 -2.06 -19.79 2.58
CA LYS A 29 -1.02 -20.79 2.79
C LYS A 29 0.20 -20.23 3.50
N LYS A 30 0.14 -18.97 3.97
CA LYS A 30 1.24 -18.29 4.66
C LYS A 30 2.51 -18.23 3.81
N GLN A 31 2.34 -18.00 2.51
CA GLN A 31 3.44 -17.98 1.55
C GLN A 31 3.69 -16.59 0.96
N PHE A 32 3.20 -15.54 1.61
CA PHE A 32 3.43 -14.18 1.11
C PHE A 32 4.91 -13.82 1.28
N GLU A 33 5.55 -13.51 0.18
CA GLU A 33 7.01 -13.38 0.11
C GLU A 33 7.60 -12.23 0.91
N PHE A 34 6.85 -11.13 1.09
CA PHE A 34 7.40 -9.98 1.81
C PHE A 34 7.17 -10.02 3.31
N LYS A 35 6.36 -10.95 3.81
CA LYS A 35 6.13 -11.04 5.25
C LYS A 35 7.45 -11.30 5.98
N GLY A 36 7.82 -10.37 6.85
CA GLY A 36 9.08 -10.43 7.57
C GLY A 36 10.28 -9.98 6.75
N ASN A 37 10.07 -9.64 5.48
CA ASN A 37 11.16 -9.33 4.56
C ASN A 37 10.95 -8.01 3.81
N TRP A 38 10.06 -7.16 4.28
CA TRP A 38 9.83 -5.88 3.62
C TRP A 38 11.09 -5.04 3.55
N SER A 39 11.83 -4.97 4.65
CA SER A 39 13.08 -4.19 4.67
C SER A 39 14.12 -4.79 3.76
N LEU A 40 14.28 -6.11 3.81
CA LEU A 40 15.35 -6.78 3.06
C LEU A 40 15.03 -6.87 1.57
N ASN A 41 13.79 -7.28 1.24
CA ASN A 41 13.48 -7.65 -0.14
C ASN A 41 12.76 -6.56 -0.93
N TYR A 42 12.03 -5.67 -0.25
CA TYR A 42 11.35 -4.60 -0.98
C TYR A 42 12.10 -3.27 -0.87
N PHE A 43 12.21 -2.72 0.35
CA PHE A 43 12.82 -1.41 0.52
C PHE A 43 14.35 -1.43 0.43
N LYS A 44 14.95 -2.55 0.81
CA LYS A 44 16.41 -2.75 0.77
C LYS A 44 17.14 -1.74 1.65
N ASN A 45 16.56 -1.48 2.81
CA ASN A 45 17.16 -0.66 3.86
C ASN A 45 16.51 -1.04 5.18
N ASN A 46 17.05 -0.51 6.28
CA ASN A 46 16.55 -0.80 7.62
C ASN A 46 15.79 0.36 8.24
N ASN A 47 15.25 1.24 7.42
CA ASN A 47 14.49 2.37 7.93
C ASN A 47 13.15 1.91 8.53
N PRO A 48 12.60 2.69 9.46
CA PRO A 48 11.29 2.36 10.03
C PRO A 48 10.22 2.23 8.96
N ILE A 49 9.22 1.42 9.22
CA ILE A 49 8.10 1.23 8.30
C ILE A 49 6.83 1.74 8.94
N VAL A 50 6.17 2.65 8.27
CA VAL A 50 4.92 3.25 8.68
C VAL A 50 3.83 2.80 7.72
N LEU A 51 2.70 2.37 8.29
CA LEU A 51 1.60 1.81 7.52
C LEU A 51 0.40 2.74 7.59
N GLU A 52 -0.21 3.02 6.44
CA GLU A 52 -1.47 3.75 6.40
C GLU A 52 -2.58 2.82 5.93
N LEU A 53 -3.58 2.62 6.77
CA LEU A 53 -4.74 1.79 6.42
C LEU A 53 -5.81 2.66 5.79
N GLY A 54 -6.32 2.21 4.64
CA GLY A 54 -7.32 2.98 3.93
C GLY A 54 -6.73 4.17 3.20
N CYS A 55 -5.63 3.96 2.49
CA CYS A 55 -4.87 5.06 1.91
C CYS A 55 -5.57 5.75 0.73
N GLY A 56 -6.59 5.14 0.15
CA GLY A 56 -7.29 5.71 -0.99
C GLY A 56 -6.35 5.98 -2.16
N LYS A 57 -6.27 7.24 -2.58
CA LYS A 57 -5.39 7.66 -3.67
C LYS A 57 -3.93 7.82 -3.23
N GLY A 58 -3.65 7.54 -1.97
CA GLY A 58 -2.30 7.58 -1.46
C GLY A 58 -1.72 8.96 -1.25
N GLU A 59 -2.53 9.99 -1.25
CA GLU A 59 -2.04 11.37 -1.16
C GLU A 59 -1.25 11.62 0.11
N TYR A 60 -1.78 11.16 1.23
CA TYR A 60 -1.10 11.37 2.50
C TYR A 60 0.16 10.51 2.63
N THR A 61 0.07 9.26 2.20
CA THR A 61 1.23 8.37 2.17
C THR A 61 2.37 8.97 1.34
N LEU A 62 2.04 9.51 0.18
CA LEU A 62 3.04 10.13 -0.69
C LEU A 62 3.62 11.40 -0.08
N TYR A 63 2.76 12.22 0.51
CA TYR A 63 3.21 13.44 1.15
C TYR A 63 4.22 13.14 2.26
N LEU A 64 3.91 12.17 3.11
CA LEU A 64 4.81 11.80 4.19
C LEU A 64 6.10 11.19 3.67
N SER A 65 6.03 10.38 2.61
CA SER A 65 7.21 9.74 2.07
C SER A 65 8.19 10.75 1.48
N GLU A 66 7.68 11.80 0.86
CA GLU A 66 8.53 12.85 0.33
C GLU A 66 9.14 13.70 1.44
N LEU A 67 8.38 13.90 2.52
CA LEU A 67 8.84 14.68 3.65
C LEU A 67 9.91 13.96 4.46
N ASN A 68 9.83 12.64 4.50
CA ASN A 68 10.66 11.80 5.36
C ASN A 68 11.34 10.69 4.55
N PRO A 69 12.38 11.04 3.78
CA PRO A 69 13.00 10.05 2.90
C PRO A 69 13.68 8.88 3.62
N LYS A 70 13.91 9.01 4.92
CA LYS A 70 14.53 7.93 5.71
C LYS A 70 13.50 7.07 6.46
N ILE A 71 12.23 7.21 6.11
CA ILE A 71 11.16 6.38 6.65
C ILE A 71 10.47 5.72 5.46
N ASN A 72 10.16 4.45 5.59
CA ASN A 72 9.43 3.71 4.56
C ASN A 72 7.94 3.75 4.85
N TYR A 73 7.13 3.93 3.82
CA TYR A 73 5.70 4.04 3.96
C TYR A 73 4.99 3.00 3.12
N ILE A 74 3.95 2.39 3.68
CA ILE A 74 3.12 1.43 2.96
C ILE A 74 1.66 1.86 3.09
N GLY A 75 1.01 2.09 1.96
CA GLY A 75 -0.41 2.41 1.94
C GLY A 75 -1.23 1.19 1.56
N ILE A 76 -2.30 0.93 2.29
CA ILE A 76 -3.18 -0.20 2.04
C ILE A 76 -4.58 0.26 1.71
N ASP A 77 -5.14 -0.29 0.65
CA ASP A 77 -6.52 -0.07 0.27
C ASP A 77 -7.00 -1.24 -0.56
N ILE A 78 -8.30 -1.50 -0.54
CA ILE A 78 -8.87 -2.58 -1.34
C ILE A 78 -9.25 -2.09 -2.73
N LYS A 79 -9.47 -0.81 -2.91
CA LYS A 79 -9.97 -0.29 -4.18
C LYS A 79 -8.86 -0.01 -5.17
N GLY A 80 -8.72 -0.91 -6.13
CA GLY A 80 -7.64 -0.86 -7.11
C GLY A 80 -7.61 0.40 -7.95
N ALA A 81 -8.78 0.96 -8.28
CA ALA A 81 -8.82 2.17 -9.10
C ALA A 81 -8.32 3.40 -8.35
N ARG A 82 -8.45 3.40 -7.03
CA ARG A 82 -7.92 4.51 -6.21
C ARG A 82 -6.43 4.36 -5.97
N ILE A 83 -6.01 3.18 -5.56
CA ILE A 83 -4.62 2.94 -5.21
C ILE A 83 -3.71 3.07 -6.43
N TRP A 84 -4.27 2.87 -7.62
CA TRP A 84 -3.59 3.11 -8.89
C TRP A 84 -2.99 4.52 -8.93
N ARG A 85 -3.74 5.51 -8.47
CA ARG A 85 -3.28 6.91 -8.54
C ARG A 85 -2.02 7.11 -7.69
N GLY A 86 -2.00 6.54 -6.50
CA GLY A 86 -0.82 6.66 -5.64
C GLY A 86 0.39 5.98 -6.22
N ALA A 87 0.22 4.74 -6.68
CA ALA A 87 1.32 3.99 -7.24
C ALA A 87 1.89 4.66 -8.49
N LYS A 88 1.01 5.13 -9.37
CA LYS A 88 1.46 5.80 -10.59
C LYS A 88 2.21 7.09 -10.28
N THR A 89 1.69 7.89 -9.37
CA THR A 89 2.34 9.14 -8.97
C THR A 89 3.72 8.87 -8.38
N ALA A 90 3.84 7.86 -7.53
CA ALA A 90 5.13 7.52 -6.94
C ALA A 90 6.15 7.11 -8.00
N ILE A 91 5.73 6.34 -8.99
CA ILE A 91 6.61 5.95 -10.08
C ILE A 91 7.04 7.17 -10.88
N GLU A 92 6.08 8.03 -11.23
CA GLU A 92 6.38 9.22 -12.03
C GLU A 92 7.32 10.18 -11.32
N LYS A 93 7.21 10.27 -10.01
CA LYS A 93 8.08 11.14 -9.22
C LYS A 93 9.36 10.47 -8.73
N GLY A 94 9.51 9.19 -8.99
CA GLY A 94 10.68 8.45 -8.54
C GLY A 94 10.76 8.27 -7.01
N ILE A 95 9.63 8.21 -6.34
CA ILE A 95 9.58 8.03 -4.89
C ILE A 95 9.78 6.55 -4.58
N LYS A 96 10.87 6.22 -3.88
CA LYS A 96 11.25 4.83 -3.67
C LYS A 96 10.97 4.30 -2.26
N ASN A 97 10.69 5.17 -1.33
CA ASN A 97 10.41 4.76 0.05
C ASN A 97 8.91 4.59 0.30
N VAL A 98 8.19 4.15 -0.72
CA VAL A 98 6.75 3.91 -0.60
C VAL A 98 6.37 2.64 -1.36
N ALA A 99 5.43 1.91 -0.79
CA ALA A 99 4.80 0.78 -1.45
C ALA A 99 3.30 0.88 -1.23
N PHE A 100 2.54 0.34 -2.16
CA PHE A 100 1.10 0.24 -2.01
C PHE A 100 0.70 -1.22 -2.07
N VAL A 101 -0.23 -1.61 -1.21
CA VAL A 101 -0.71 -2.99 -1.17
C VAL A 101 -2.23 -2.97 -1.30
N ARG A 102 -2.71 -3.63 -2.35
CA ARG A 102 -4.15 -3.75 -2.55
C ARG A 102 -4.63 -5.01 -1.86
N THR A 103 -5.31 -4.82 -0.74
CA THR A 103 -5.82 -5.94 0.03
C THR A 103 -6.88 -5.47 1.00
N GLN A 104 -7.62 -6.43 1.55
CA GLN A 104 -8.52 -6.16 2.66
C GLN A 104 -7.70 -5.92 3.92
N ILE A 105 -8.12 -4.94 4.72
CA ILE A 105 -7.40 -4.58 5.93
C ILE A 105 -7.33 -5.76 6.90
N GLU A 106 -8.35 -6.60 6.91
CA GLU A 106 -8.41 -7.77 7.79
C GLU A 106 -7.27 -8.76 7.58
N LEU A 107 -6.60 -8.68 6.43
CA LEU A 107 -5.53 -9.62 6.10
C LEU A 107 -4.14 -9.10 6.42
N ILE A 108 -4.02 -7.94 7.06
CA ILE A 108 -2.70 -7.34 7.28
C ILE A 108 -1.77 -8.20 8.14
N SER A 109 -2.32 -8.97 9.09
CA SER A 109 -1.49 -9.84 9.91
C SER A 109 -0.82 -10.94 9.09
N SER A 110 -1.36 -11.23 7.92
CA SER A 110 -0.76 -12.21 7.01
C SER A 110 0.30 -11.60 6.11
N LEU A 111 0.42 -10.28 6.12
CA LEU A 111 1.33 -9.55 5.23
C LEU A 111 2.56 -9.02 5.96
N PHE A 112 2.51 -8.94 7.28
CA PHE A 112 3.59 -8.40 8.09
C PHE A 112 3.84 -9.31 9.28
N SER A 113 5.11 -9.47 9.62
CA SER A 113 5.46 -10.23 10.82
C SER A 113 5.41 -9.34 12.06
N ASN A 114 5.45 -9.96 13.23
CA ASN A 114 5.46 -9.22 14.49
C ASN A 114 6.65 -8.27 14.54
N GLY A 115 6.38 -7.03 14.90
CA GLY A 115 7.44 -6.03 15.03
C GLY A 115 7.96 -5.46 13.73
N GLU A 116 7.40 -5.87 12.60
CA GLU A 116 7.86 -5.36 11.30
C GLU A 116 7.39 -3.94 11.04
N ILE A 117 6.23 -3.58 11.54
CA ILE A 117 5.65 -2.25 11.36
C ILE A 117 5.89 -1.42 12.61
N ASP A 118 6.42 -0.22 12.44
CA ASP A 118 6.76 0.67 13.55
C ASP A 118 5.61 1.58 13.95
N GLU A 119 4.75 1.95 12.99
CA GLU A 119 3.67 2.88 13.26
C GLU A 119 2.53 2.63 12.29
N ILE A 120 1.30 2.78 12.76
CA ILE A 120 0.11 2.60 11.93
C ILE A 120 -0.76 3.84 12.01
N TRP A 121 -1.13 4.36 10.86
CA TRP A 121 -2.09 5.45 10.74
C TRP A 121 -3.37 4.91 10.13
N ILE A 122 -4.50 5.32 10.68
CA ILE A 122 -5.79 5.00 10.12
C ILE A 122 -6.43 6.32 9.73
N THR A 123 -6.49 6.55 8.43
CA THR A 123 -7.13 7.75 7.92
C THR A 123 -8.50 7.39 7.40
N PHE A 124 -9.50 8.14 7.83
CA PHE A 124 -10.85 7.94 7.35
C PHE A 124 -11.12 9.05 6.36
N PRO A 125 -11.00 8.77 5.07
CA PRO A 125 -11.17 9.80 4.05
C PRO A 125 -12.59 10.35 4.03
N ASP A 126 -13.52 9.64 4.66
CA ASP A 126 -14.92 10.00 4.56
C ASP A 126 -15.55 9.98 5.92
N PRO A 127 -15.85 11.14 6.48
CA PRO A 127 -16.52 11.22 7.77
C PRO A 127 -17.99 10.83 7.70
N GLN A 128 -18.39 10.14 6.67
CA GLN A 128 -19.78 9.74 6.50
C GLN A 128 -20.20 8.61 7.39
N ILE A 129 -19.41 8.25 8.34
CA ILE A 129 -19.86 7.26 9.28
C ILE A 129 -21.12 7.80 9.95
N LYS A 130 -22.20 7.14 9.67
CA LYS A 130 -23.48 7.55 10.20
C LYS A 130 -23.72 6.79 11.48
N TYR A 131 -23.71 7.49 12.56
CA TYR A 131 -24.08 6.91 13.83
C TYR A 131 -25.55 7.15 14.02
N LYS A 132 -26.32 6.15 13.85
CA LYS A 132 -27.74 6.28 14.03
C LYS A 132 -28.20 5.51 15.22
#